data_33e47336ecdac2f9e61f770f619bdd09
#
_entry.id   33e47336ecdac2f9e61f770f619bdd09
#
_cell.length_a   1.000
_cell.length_b   1.000
_cell.length_c   1.000
_cell.angle_alpha   90.00
_cell.angle_beta   90.00
_cell.angle_gamma   90.00
#
_symmetry.space_group_name_H-M   'P 1'
#
loop_
_entity.id
_entity.type
_entity.pdbx_description
1 polymer ?
#
loop_
_entity_poly.entity_id
_entity_poly.type
_entity_poly.pdbx_seq_one_letter_code
_entity_poly.pdbx_strand_id
1 'polypeptide(L)'
;MEDIEYANEVLPEFIGFVFAPKSRRYVSFEQAKKLRGELDYRIAAVGVFVDEDIENIVRLVKDEGIDMVQLHGSEDNAYIAKLREMAEVPIIQAFKIIDSYDAESAVLSDADFVLLDSGMGTGKTFDWSLIKSINRPYFLAGGISPENAAQAVERFSPYAVDASSSLETDGVKD
;
A
#
# COMPACT_ATOMS: atom_id res chain seq x y z
N MET A 1 -8.10 16.45 -5.80
CA MET A 1 -7.08 17.47 -6.16
C MET A 1 -6.41 17.95 -4.89
N GLU A 2 -7.18 18.35 -3.88
CA GLU A 2 -6.67 18.82 -2.58
C GLU A 2 -5.66 17.86 -1.92
N ASP A 3 -5.95 16.54 -1.91
CA ASP A 3 -5.03 15.52 -1.38
C ASP A 3 -3.66 15.52 -2.11
N ILE A 4 -3.63 15.84 -3.41
CA ILE A 4 -2.38 15.93 -4.19
C ILE A 4 -1.60 17.20 -3.82
N GLU A 5 -2.29 18.31 -3.57
CA GLU A 5 -1.66 19.54 -3.10
C GLU A 5 -0.99 19.32 -1.74
N TYR A 6 -1.68 18.68 -0.79
CA TYR A 6 -1.09 18.29 0.51
C TYR A 6 0.10 17.32 0.34
N ALA A 7 -0.02 16.32 -0.53
CA ALA A 7 1.09 15.41 -0.79
C ALA A 7 2.31 16.15 -1.36
N ASN A 8 2.11 17.09 -2.28
CA ASN A 8 3.19 17.88 -2.88
C ASN A 8 3.84 18.84 -1.87
N GLU A 9 3.12 19.30 -0.83
CA GLU A 9 3.68 20.10 0.25
C GLU A 9 4.53 19.27 1.22
N VAL A 10 4.02 18.07 1.59
CA VAL A 10 4.64 17.19 2.60
C VAL A 10 5.75 16.32 2.00
N LEU A 11 5.64 15.98 0.70
CA LEU A 11 6.57 15.13 -0.05
C LEU A 11 6.79 13.75 0.61
N PRO A 12 5.73 12.96 0.87
CA PRO A 12 5.91 11.58 1.29
C PRO A 12 6.60 10.78 0.18
N GLU A 13 7.28 9.70 0.52
CA GLU A 13 7.90 8.81 -0.47
C GLU A 13 6.87 8.12 -1.36
N PHE A 14 5.68 7.83 -0.82
CA PHE A 14 4.62 7.08 -1.50
C PHE A 14 3.25 7.71 -1.30
N ILE A 15 2.38 7.61 -2.31
CA ILE A 15 0.94 7.89 -2.19
C ILE A 15 0.13 6.76 -2.80
N GLY A 16 -0.92 6.29 -2.10
CA GLY A 16 -1.79 5.21 -2.57
C GLY A 16 -2.99 5.70 -3.38
N PHE A 17 -3.17 5.22 -4.60
CA PHE A 17 -4.37 5.35 -5.42
C PHE A 17 -5.19 4.07 -5.32
N VAL A 18 -6.41 4.14 -4.76
CA VAL A 18 -7.21 2.97 -4.45
C VAL A 18 -8.16 2.63 -5.60
N PHE A 19 -7.93 1.49 -6.26
CA PHE A 19 -8.73 0.98 -7.37
C PHE A 19 -9.80 -0.05 -6.96
N ALA A 20 -10.07 -0.20 -5.67
CA ALA A 20 -11.12 -1.08 -5.17
C ALA A 20 -12.49 -0.37 -5.19
N PRO A 21 -13.48 -0.77 -6.05
CA PRO A 21 -14.75 -0.04 -6.24
C PRO A 21 -15.60 0.10 -4.97
N LYS A 22 -15.42 -0.79 -3.99
CA LYS A 22 -16.12 -0.74 -2.69
C LYS A 22 -15.50 0.26 -1.71
N SER A 23 -14.32 0.80 -2.01
CA SER A 23 -13.65 1.77 -1.16
C SER A 23 -14.28 3.16 -1.30
N ARG A 24 -14.40 3.90 -0.18
CA ARG A 24 -14.75 5.33 -0.19
C ARG A 24 -13.70 6.18 -0.93
N ARG A 25 -12.47 5.67 -1.02
CA ARG A 25 -11.31 6.32 -1.64
C ARG A 25 -11.07 5.84 -3.07
N TYR A 26 -12.07 5.21 -3.67
CA TYR A 26 -11.95 4.72 -5.05
C TYR A 26 -11.63 5.85 -6.02
N VAL A 27 -10.67 5.60 -6.90
CA VAL A 27 -10.36 6.44 -8.06
C VAL A 27 -10.46 5.62 -9.35
N SER A 28 -10.98 6.20 -10.42
CA SER A 28 -10.94 5.56 -11.74
C SER A 28 -9.55 5.66 -12.36
N PHE A 29 -9.28 4.85 -13.39
CA PHE A 29 -8.00 4.90 -14.12
C PHE A 29 -7.74 6.28 -14.74
N GLU A 30 -8.79 6.93 -15.30
CA GLU A 30 -8.67 8.29 -15.83
C GLU A 30 -8.37 9.31 -14.73
N GLN A 31 -9.02 9.17 -13.57
CA GLN A 31 -8.72 10.04 -12.43
C GLN A 31 -7.29 9.85 -11.94
N ALA A 32 -6.83 8.60 -11.82
CA ALA A 32 -5.46 8.30 -11.39
C ALA A 32 -4.41 8.92 -12.31
N LYS A 33 -4.58 8.82 -13.63
CA LYS A 33 -3.69 9.47 -14.61
C LYS A 33 -3.64 10.99 -14.43
N LYS A 34 -4.80 11.61 -14.20
CA LYS A 34 -4.86 13.06 -13.94
C LYS A 34 -4.15 13.42 -12.64
N LEU A 35 -4.42 12.68 -11.55
CA LEU A 35 -3.78 12.90 -10.26
C LEU A 35 -2.26 12.67 -10.33
N ARG A 36 -1.81 11.63 -11.08
CA ARG A 36 -0.39 11.36 -11.30
C ARG A 36 0.31 12.51 -12.05
N GLY A 37 -0.37 13.13 -13.01
CA GLY A 37 0.16 14.29 -13.75
C GLY A 37 0.35 15.55 -12.91
N GLU A 38 -0.39 15.69 -11.81
CA GLU A 38 -0.27 16.81 -10.86
C GLU A 38 0.63 16.48 -9.64
N LEU A 39 1.00 15.21 -9.48
CA LEU A 39 1.83 14.76 -8.37
C LEU A 39 3.31 15.09 -8.62
N ASP A 40 4.00 15.58 -7.60
CA ASP A 40 5.45 15.80 -7.67
C ASP A 40 6.17 14.49 -8.06
N TYR A 41 7.09 14.58 -9.01
CA TYR A 41 7.81 13.41 -9.57
C TYR A 41 8.64 12.63 -8.54
N ARG A 42 8.92 13.22 -7.38
CA ARG A 42 9.64 12.59 -6.26
C ARG A 42 8.77 11.62 -5.46
N ILE A 43 7.46 11.71 -5.61
CA ILE A 43 6.50 10.87 -4.89
C ILE A 43 6.11 9.69 -5.79
N ALA A 44 6.33 8.48 -5.33
CA ALA A 44 5.91 7.29 -6.05
C ALA A 44 4.41 7.03 -5.87
N ALA A 45 3.68 6.85 -6.98
CA ALA A 45 2.27 6.49 -6.97
C ALA A 45 2.11 4.97 -6.85
N VAL A 46 1.47 4.50 -5.78
CA VAL A 46 1.18 3.08 -5.53
C VAL A 46 -0.27 2.79 -5.91
N GLY A 47 -0.50 1.95 -6.90
CA GLY A 47 -1.85 1.47 -7.23
C GLY A 47 -2.28 0.35 -6.28
N VAL A 48 -3.36 0.55 -5.53
CA VAL A 48 -3.89 -0.42 -4.57
C VAL A 48 -5.08 -1.15 -5.18
N PHE A 49 -4.93 -2.46 -5.37
CA PHE A 49 -5.90 -3.34 -6.04
C PHE A 49 -6.41 -4.43 -5.09
N VAL A 50 -7.61 -4.91 -5.36
CA VAL A 50 -8.25 -6.02 -4.64
C VAL A 50 -8.87 -6.95 -5.68
N ASP A 51 -8.26 -8.10 -5.91
CA ASP A 51 -8.70 -9.13 -6.86
C ASP A 51 -8.97 -8.57 -8.28
N GLU A 52 -8.11 -7.65 -8.75
CA GLU A 52 -8.26 -6.97 -10.04
C GLU A 52 -7.75 -7.86 -11.19
N ASP A 53 -8.28 -7.68 -12.39
CA ASP A 53 -7.76 -8.33 -13.59
C ASP A 53 -6.37 -7.81 -13.94
N ILE A 54 -5.41 -8.73 -14.16
CA ILE A 54 -4.00 -8.39 -14.43
C ILE A 54 -3.85 -7.44 -15.62
N GLU A 55 -4.65 -7.64 -16.67
CA GLU A 55 -4.65 -6.82 -17.87
C GLU A 55 -4.95 -5.34 -17.58
N ASN A 56 -5.82 -5.07 -16.60
CA ASN A 56 -6.14 -3.71 -16.17
C ASN A 56 -4.97 -3.07 -15.43
N ILE A 57 -4.31 -3.82 -14.54
CA ILE A 57 -3.09 -3.35 -13.83
C ILE A 57 -1.98 -3.07 -14.84
N VAL A 58 -1.71 -4.01 -15.75
CA VAL A 58 -0.68 -3.86 -16.80
C VAL A 58 -0.92 -2.62 -17.66
N ARG A 59 -2.17 -2.36 -18.04
CA ARG A 59 -2.51 -1.16 -18.80
C ARG A 59 -2.18 0.10 -18.02
N LEU A 60 -2.52 0.17 -16.73
CA LEU A 60 -2.27 1.34 -15.90
C LEU A 60 -0.76 1.59 -15.68
N VAL A 61 0.02 0.52 -15.51
CA VAL A 61 1.49 0.59 -15.43
C VAL A 61 2.08 1.13 -16.73
N LYS A 62 1.67 0.56 -17.88
CA LYS A 62 2.17 1.00 -19.21
C LYS A 62 1.77 2.43 -19.56
N ASP A 63 0.66 2.89 -19.04
CA ASP A 63 0.18 4.26 -19.21
C ASP A 63 0.82 5.25 -18.22
N GLU A 64 1.83 4.81 -17.44
CA GLU A 64 2.55 5.60 -16.42
C GLU A 64 1.62 6.21 -15.36
N GLY A 65 0.49 5.55 -15.10
CA GLY A 65 -0.48 5.98 -14.10
C GLY A 65 -0.07 5.66 -12.66
N ILE A 66 0.81 4.67 -12.49
CA ILE A 66 1.36 4.22 -11.20
C ILE A 66 2.81 3.76 -11.36
N ASP A 67 3.57 3.84 -10.27
CA ASP A 67 4.98 3.42 -10.19
C ASP A 67 5.16 2.08 -9.48
N MET A 68 4.21 1.67 -8.64
CA MET A 68 4.20 0.41 -7.88
C MET A 68 2.80 -0.18 -7.83
N VAL A 69 2.72 -1.49 -7.65
CA VAL A 69 1.46 -2.23 -7.48
C VAL A 69 1.36 -2.76 -6.06
N GLN A 70 0.25 -2.49 -5.38
CA GLN A 70 -0.09 -3.11 -4.10
C GLN A 70 -1.30 -4.03 -4.27
N LEU A 71 -1.10 -5.33 -4.05
CA LEU A 71 -2.11 -6.38 -4.06
C LEU A 71 -2.67 -6.52 -2.65
N HIS A 72 -3.95 -6.21 -2.47
CA HIS A 72 -4.59 -6.13 -1.15
C HIS A 72 -5.83 -7.04 -1.03
N GLY A 73 -5.96 -7.99 -1.94
CA GLY A 73 -7.02 -8.99 -1.99
C GLY A 73 -6.52 -10.39 -1.66
N SER A 74 -6.95 -11.37 -2.45
CA SER A 74 -6.58 -12.79 -2.31
C SER A 74 -5.52 -13.23 -3.34
N GLU A 75 -4.83 -12.31 -3.97
CA GLU A 75 -3.80 -12.58 -4.97
C GLU A 75 -2.67 -13.42 -4.38
N ASP A 76 -2.34 -14.53 -5.04
CA ASP A 76 -1.30 -15.48 -4.62
C ASP A 76 0.00 -15.32 -5.42
N ASN A 77 1.00 -16.18 -5.14
CA ASN A 77 2.27 -16.17 -5.86
C ASN A 77 2.11 -16.51 -7.35
N ALA A 78 1.09 -17.28 -7.75
CA ALA A 78 0.82 -17.56 -9.16
C ALA A 78 0.31 -16.29 -9.89
N TYR A 79 -0.52 -15.49 -9.22
CA TYR A 79 -0.94 -14.19 -9.73
C TYR A 79 0.26 -13.23 -9.86
N ILE A 80 1.13 -13.17 -8.84
CA ILE A 80 2.36 -12.34 -8.86
C ILE A 80 3.27 -12.75 -10.02
N ALA A 81 3.51 -14.04 -10.20
CA ALA A 81 4.33 -14.55 -11.29
C ALA A 81 3.78 -14.13 -12.67
N LYS A 82 2.45 -14.27 -12.88
CA LYS A 82 1.80 -13.86 -14.12
C LYS A 82 1.88 -12.34 -14.35
N LEU A 83 1.69 -11.54 -13.30
CA LEU A 83 1.84 -10.08 -13.41
C LEU A 83 3.26 -9.68 -13.82
N ARG A 84 4.28 -10.31 -13.25
CA ARG A 84 5.70 -10.07 -13.59
C ARG A 84 6.05 -10.43 -15.04
N GLU A 85 5.39 -11.44 -15.62
CA GLU A 85 5.57 -11.77 -17.05
C GLU A 85 5.05 -10.66 -17.98
N MET A 86 4.09 -9.85 -17.52
CA MET A 86 3.37 -8.86 -18.35
C MET A 86 3.79 -7.41 -18.09
N ALA A 87 4.36 -7.13 -16.92
CA ALA A 87 4.81 -5.79 -16.53
C ALA A 87 6.01 -5.86 -15.58
N GLU A 88 7.01 -5.02 -15.84
CA GLU A 88 8.15 -4.80 -14.95
C GLU A 88 7.80 -3.64 -14.00
N VAL A 89 7.31 -4.00 -12.81
CA VAL A 89 6.86 -3.05 -11.79
C VAL A 89 7.09 -3.63 -10.40
N PRO A 90 7.55 -2.84 -9.40
CA PRO A 90 7.64 -3.31 -8.02
C PRO A 90 6.27 -3.69 -7.46
N ILE A 91 6.20 -4.83 -6.76
CA ILE A 91 4.97 -5.39 -6.21
C ILE A 91 5.06 -5.42 -4.68
N ILE A 92 4.03 -4.89 -4.04
CA ILE A 92 3.76 -4.99 -2.60
C ILE A 92 2.59 -5.96 -2.43
N GLN A 93 2.72 -7.02 -1.63
CA GLN A 93 1.59 -7.87 -1.25
C GLN A 93 1.17 -7.59 0.18
N ALA A 94 -0.10 -7.24 0.39
CA ALA A 94 -0.63 -6.94 1.70
C ALA A 94 -1.12 -8.21 2.41
N PHE A 95 -0.78 -8.32 3.69
CA PHE A 95 -1.20 -9.39 4.57
C PHE A 95 -1.91 -8.81 5.78
N LYS A 96 -3.12 -9.32 6.03
CA LYS A 96 -3.82 -9.06 7.27
C LYS A 96 -3.20 -9.93 8.35
N ILE A 97 -2.56 -9.31 9.35
CA ILE A 97 -1.87 -10.01 10.41
C ILE A 97 -2.80 -10.15 11.63
N ILE A 98 -3.25 -11.37 11.87
CA ILE A 98 -4.08 -11.74 13.04
C ILE A 98 -3.28 -12.64 13.97
N ASP A 99 -2.45 -13.54 13.41
CA ASP A 99 -1.65 -14.50 14.16
C ASP A 99 -0.27 -14.75 13.51
N SER A 100 0.50 -15.68 14.07
CA SER A 100 1.83 -16.02 13.57
C SER A 100 1.82 -16.70 12.20
N TYR A 101 0.74 -17.38 11.82
CA TYR A 101 0.62 -18.02 10.52
C TYR A 101 0.53 -16.99 9.39
N ASP A 102 -0.17 -15.89 9.64
CA ASP A 102 -0.24 -14.78 8.68
C ASP A 102 1.14 -14.16 8.45
N ALA A 103 1.93 -13.99 9.54
CA ALA A 103 3.29 -13.48 9.44
C ALA A 103 4.22 -14.44 8.67
N GLU A 104 4.08 -15.76 8.87
CA GLU A 104 4.81 -16.77 8.10
C GLU A 104 4.42 -16.73 6.62
N SER A 105 3.13 -16.56 6.31
CA SER A 105 2.63 -16.42 4.94
C SER A 105 3.24 -15.21 4.24
N ALA A 106 3.40 -14.09 4.93
CA ALA A 106 4.05 -12.90 4.40
C ALA A 106 5.53 -13.15 4.05
N VAL A 107 6.24 -13.99 4.81
CA VAL A 107 7.64 -14.36 4.50
C VAL A 107 7.75 -15.16 3.20
N LEU A 108 6.74 -15.98 2.87
CA LEU A 108 6.71 -16.87 1.70
C LEU A 108 6.21 -16.18 0.42
N SER A 109 5.87 -14.91 0.47
CA SER A 109 5.42 -14.14 -0.70
C SER A 109 6.54 -13.94 -1.72
N ASP A 110 6.21 -14.04 -3.02
CA ASP A 110 7.12 -13.73 -4.14
C ASP A 110 7.12 -12.22 -4.51
N ALA A 111 6.37 -11.37 -3.81
CA ALA A 111 6.39 -9.92 -4.02
C ALA A 111 7.75 -9.31 -3.62
N ASP A 112 8.07 -8.10 -4.10
CA ASP A 112 9.30 -7.39 -3.73
C ASP A 112 9.23 -6.91 -2.28
N PHE A 113 8.05 -6.48 -1.87
CA PHE A 113 7.74 -6.03 -0.52
C PHE A 113 6.49 -6.73 -0.01
N VAL A 114 6.37 -6.82 1.30
CA VAL A 114 5.09 -7.16 1.94
C VAL A 114 4.58 -5.97 2.76
N LEU A 115 3.27 -5.83 2.85
CA LEU A 115 2.64 -4.87 3.74
C LEU A 115 1.91 -5.65 4.84
N LEU A 116 2.21 -5.32 6.09
CA LEU A 116 1.63 -5.96 7.27
C LEU A 116 0.56 -5.04 7.85
N ASP A 117 -0.71 -5.44 7.70
CA ASP A 117 -1.87 -4.65 8.14
C ASP A 117 -2.59 -5.36 9.30
N SER A 118 -2.95 -4.61 10.34
CA SER A 118 -3.81 -5.11 11.42
C SER A 118 -5.21 -5.57 10.94
N GLY A 119 -5.59 -5.21 9.71
CA GLY A 119 -6.87 -5.56 9.07
C GLY A 119 -8.10 -4.94 9.72
N MET A 120 -7.96 -4.12 10.74
CA MET A 120 -9.11 -3.66 11.52
C MET A 120 -9.65 -2.29 11.12
N GLY A 121 -8.92 -1.48 10.34
CA GLY A 121 -9.36 -0.14 9.91
C GLY A 121 -9.81 0.79 11.06
N THR A 122 -9.63 0.33 12.31
CA THR A 122 -10.15 0.96 13.54
C THR A 122 -9.14 1.88 14.21
N GLY A 123 -7.96 2.07 13.62
CA GLY A 123 -6.88 2.83 14.23
C GLY A 123 -6.21 2.12 15.43
N LYS A 124 -6.52 0.85 15.68
CA LYS A 124 -5.84 0.05 16.71
C LYS A 124 -4.67 -0.70 16.12
N THR A 125 -3.51 -0.61 16.75
CA THR A 125 -2.33 -1.40 16.39
C THR A 125 -2.59 -2.88 16.70
N PHE A 126 -2.10 -3.78 15.83
CA PHE A 126 -2.07 -5.21 16.14
C PHE A 126 -0.93 -5.54 17.11
N ASP A 127 -0.87 -6.80 17.56
CA ASP A 127 0.25 -7.25 18.40
C ASP A 127 1.55 -7.27 17.58
N TRP A 128 2.33 -6.23 17.73
CA TRP A 128 3.60 -6.03 17.03
C TRP A 128 4.66 -7.10 17.37
N SER A 129 4.41 -7.96 18.37
CA SER A 129 5.31 -9.09 18.63
C SER A 129 5.32 -10.12 17.50
N LEU A 130 4.25 -10.16 16.68
CA LEU A 130 4.10 -11.04 15.53
C LEU A 130 5.05 -10.71 14.37
N ILE A 131 5.58 -9.47 14.30
CA ILE A 131 6.49 -9.03 13.23
C ILE A 131 7.92 -9.56 13.39
N LYS A 132 8.29 -10.10 14.53
CA LYS A 132 9.67 -10.46 14.86
C LYS A 132 10.35 -11.45 13.92
N SER A 133 9.58 -12.19 13.13
CA SER A 133 10.08 -13.17 12.17
C SER A 133 10.27 -12.63 10.75
N ILE A 134 9.88 -11.38 10.47
CA ILE A 134 9.96 -10.80 9.12
C ILE A 134 11.40 -10.34 8.86
N ASN A 135 12.08 -11.03 7.95
CA ASN A 135 13.48 -10.78 7.57
C ASN A 135 13.64 -10.25 6.14
N ARG A 136 12.63 -9.57 5.63
CA ARG A 136 12.58 -8.96 4.29
C ARG A 136 12.05 -7.53 4.38
N PRO A 137 12.22 -6.68 3.34
CA PRO A 137 11.64 -5.33 3.33
C PRO A 137 10.11 -5.39 3.46
N TYR A 138 9.55 -4.60 4.39
CA TYR A 138 8.10 -4.57 4.61
C TYR A 138 7.60 -3.16 4.93
N PHE A 139 6.36 -2.91 4.52
CA PHE A 139 5.57 -1.77 4.92
C PHE A 139 4.78 -2.14 6.19
N LEU A 140 4.71 -1.24 7.13
CA LEU A 140 3.94 -1.41 8.36
C LEU A 140 2.69 -0.53 8.32
N ALA A 141 1.52 -1.18 8.31
CA ALA A 141 0.20 -0.55 8.27
C ALA A 141 -0.67 -0.94 9.46
N GLY A 142 -1.88 -0.43 9.51
CA GLY A 142 -2.86 -0.77 10.54
C GLY A 142 -2.66 -0.01 11.84
N GLY A 143 -3.34 1.13 11.96
CA GLY A 143 -3.31 1.96 13.14
C GLY A 143 -2.05 2.81 13.31
N ILE A 144 -1.27 2.99 12.26
CA ILE A 144 -0.17 3.97 12.27
C ILE A 144 -0.76 5.37 12.31
N SER A 145 -0.24 6.20 13.20
CA SER A 145 -0.66 7.57 13.44
C SER A 145 0.53 8.48 13.77
N PRO A 146 0.38 9.80 13.74
CA PRO A 146 1.44 10.72 14.15
C PRO A 146 2.02 10.44 15.54
N GLU A 147 1.20 9.92 16.46
CA GLU A 147 1.58 9.65 17.85
C GLU A 147 2.44 8.39 18.00
N ASN A 148 2.31 7.41 17.10
CA ASN A 148 3.00 6.12 17.22
C ASN A 148 3.99 5.80 16.10
N ALA A 149 4.00 6.56 15.00
CA ALA A 149 4.84 6.30 13.82
C ALA A 149 6.33 6.26 14.17
N ALA A 150 6.83 7.23 14.96
CA ALA A 150 8.23 7.28 15.38
C ALA A 150 8.63 6.04 16.19
N GLN A 151 7.78 5.60 17.14
CA GLN A 151 8.00 4.39 17.94
C GLN A 151 7.98 3.13 17.06
N ALA A 152 7.08 3.08 16.06
CA ALA A 152 7.00 1.98 15.12
C ALA A 152 8.30 1.84 14.31
N VAL A 153 8.80 2.95 13.79
CA VAL A 153 10.05 2.99 13.01
C VAL A 153 11.25 2.59 13.88
N GLU A 154 11.38 3.16 15.08
CA GLU A 154 12.48 2.85 16.00
C GLU A 154 12.51 1.38 16.41
N ARG A 155 11.34 0.82 16.70
CA ARG A 155 11.23 -0.54 17.23
C ARG A 155 11.37 -1.63 16.18
N PHE A 156 10.88 -1.40 14.97
CA PHE A 156 10.69 -2.44 13.96
C PHE A 156 11.47 -2.20 12.67
N SER A 157 12.02 -0.99 12.48
CA SER A 157 12.79 -0.61 11.30
C SER A 157 12.11 -1.06 9.98
N PRO A 158 10.81 -0.80 9.76
CA PRO A 158 10.14 -1.14 8.51
C PRO A 158 10.79 -0.35 7.36
N TYR A 159 10.61 -0.83 6.13
CA TYR A 159 11.00 -0.08 4.94
C TYR A 159 10.23 1.25 4.83
N ALA A 160 8.93 1.21 5.12
CA ALA A 160 8.07 2.38 5.22
C ALA A 160 6.92 2.12 6.20
N VAL A 161 6.27 3.19 6.66
CA VAL A 161 5.00 3.13 7.41
C VAL A 161 3.86 3.61 6.50
N ASP A 162 2.71 2.96 6.60
CA ASP A 162 1.50 3.34 5.89
C ASP A 162 0.44 3.85 6.85
N ALA A 163 0.06 5.12 6.70
CA ALA A 163 -0.97 5.78 7.48
C ALA A 163 -2.12 6.22 6.58
N SER A 164 -3.35 5.91 6.97
CA SER A 164 -4.52 6.25 6.18
C SER A 164 -5.59 6.99 6.98
N SER A 165 -6.42 6.32 7.76
CA SER A 165 -7.53 6.94 8.51
C SER A 165 -7.06 7.90 9.61
N SER A 166 -5.86 7.72 10.12
CA SER A 166 -5.25 8.61 11.13
C SER A 166 -4.84 9.99 10.59
N LEU A 167 -4.84 10.14 9.27
CA LEU A 167 -4.59 11.39 8.55
C LEU A 167 -5.88 11.98 7.98
N GLU A 168 -7.01 11.71 8.63
CA GLU A 168 -8.32 12.21 8.20
C GLU A 168 -8.99 12.97 9.34
N THR A 169 -9.54 14.14 9.04
CA THR A 169 -10.51 14.87 9.86
C THR A 169 -11.88 14.79 9.18
N ASP A 170 -12.89 14.31 9.89
CA ASP A 170 -14.24 14.09 9.36
C ASP A 170 -14.31 13.23 8.08
N GLY A 171 -13.35 12.33 7.90
CA GLY A 171 -13.27 11.40 6.76
C GLY A 171 -12.66 11.97 5.47
N VAL A 172 -12.05 13.14 5.56
CA VAL A 172 -11.29 13.81 4.49
C VAL A 172 -9.82 13.92 4.94
N LYS A 173 -8.89 13.81 4.01
CA LYS A 173 -7.45 13.98 4.30
C LYS A 173 -7.16 15.38 4.85
N ASP A 174 -6.32 15.41 5.87
CA ASP A 174 -5.96 16.62 6.59
C ASP A 174 -4.46 16.59 6.94
#